data_25147689ee397ffdbcce69cd617ef314
#
_entry.id   25147689ee397ffdbcce69cd617ef314
#
_cell.length_a   1.000
_cell.length_b   1.000
_cell.length_c   1.000
_cell.angle_alpha   90.00
_cell.angle_beta   90.00
_cell.angle_gamma   90.00
#
_symmetry.space_group_name_H-M   'P 1'
#
loop_
_entity.id
_entity.type
_entity.pdbx_description
1 polymer ?
#
loop_
_entity_poly.entity_id
_entity_poly.type
_entity_poly.pdbx_seq_one_letter_code
_entity_poly.pdbx_strand_id
1 'polypeptide(L)'
;VVIGETQEGSRDVFIKTAQEKESPIYFADQIFDCRKKNNNALEYNVFDIYKSNGEYELYLKDLRFPLLGNYQKKNLATIICALDLLRDKFDITESHILEGLSKVVSNTGLMGRWQVINKKPLAIADTGHNVAGINEVNRQLAETEYKKLHFVLSVVNDKDIDVILQLLPKEAEYY
;
A
#
# COMPACT_ATOMS: atom_id res chain seq x y z
N VAL A 1 18.91 -4.41 -4.11
CA VAL A 1 17.78 -3.52 -4.47
C VAL A 1 16.49 -4.31 -4.37
N VAL A 2 15.42 -3.72 -3.84
CA VAL A 2 14.07 -4.32 -3.81
C VAL A 2 13.17 -3.50 -4.72
N ILE A 3 12.50 -4.18 -5.66
CA ILE A 3 11.47 -3.63 -6.54
C ILE A 3 10.12 -4.16 -6.07
N GLY A 4 9.16 -3.24 -5.84
CA GLY A 4 7.87 -3.60 -5.26
C GLY A 4 6.95 -4.36 -6.19
N GLU A 5 6.89 -3.96 -7.45
CA GLU A 5 5.98 -4.53 -8.46
C GLU A 5 6.72 -4.72 -9.78
N THR A 6 6.60 -5.91 -10.34
CA THR A 6 7.17 -6.24 -11.66
C THR A 6 6.32 -5.60 -12.76
N GLN A 7 6.91 -4.69 -13.54
CA GLN A 7 6.25 -4.02 -14.66
C GLN A 7 7.04 -4.27 -15.94
N GLU A 8 6.38 -4.74 -17.00
CA GLU A 8 7.01 -5.08 -18.28
C GLU A 8 7.85 -3.92 -18.86
N GLY A 9 7.35 -2.67 -18.78
CA GLY A 9 8.02 -1.50 -19.33
C GLY A 9 9.28 -1.04 -18.60
N SER A 10 9.48 -1.43 -17.33
CA SER A 10 10.60 -0.96 -16.50
C SER A 10 11.49 -2.08 -15.94
N ARG A 11 11.03 -3.32 -15.96
CA ARG A 11 11.73 -4.48 -15.39
C ARG A 11 13.17 -4.59 -15.88
N ASP A 12 13.35 -4.54 -17.20
CA ASP A 12 14.68 -4.75 -17.80
C ASP A 12 15.64 -3.57 -17.50
N VAL A 13 15.11 -2.37 -17.35
CA VAL A 13 15.89 -1.19 -16.92
C VAL A 13 16.42 -1.41 -15.50
N PHE A 14 15.58 -1.88 -14.57
CA PHE A 14 16.00 -2.18 -13.20
C PHE A 14 17.05 -3.30 -13.16
N ILE A 15 16.84 -4.39 -13.91
CA ILE A 15 17.81 -5.50 -13.99
C ILE A 15 19.15 -5.02 -14.52
N LYS A 16 19.14 -4.29 -15.65
CA LYS A 16 20.37 -3.75 -16.24
C LYS A 16 21.12 -2.83 -15.28
N THR A 17 20.40 -1.91 -14.63
CA THR A 17 21.01 -0.97 -13.67
C THR A 17 21.58 -1.70 -12.46
N ALA A 18 20.90 -2.71 -11.95
CA ALA A 18 21.39 -3.53 -10.85
C ALA A 18 22.67 -4.29 -11.22
N GLN A 19 22.73 -4.85 -12.44
CA GLN A 19 23.93 -5.51 -12.97
C GLN A 19 25.10 -4.54 -13.10
N GLU A 20 24.88 -3.34 -13.69
CA GLU A 20 25.90 -2.30 -13.82
C GLU A 20 26.43 -1.81 -12.46
N LYS A 21 25.63 -1.92 -11.40
CA LYS A 21 26.00 -1.55 -10.02
C LYS A 21 26.44 -2.74 -9.17
N GLU A 22 26.58 -3.92 -9.75
CA GLU A 22 26.93 -5.17 -9.06
C GLU A 22 26.05 -5.42 -7.81
N SER A 23 24.76 -5.04 -7.91
CA SER A 23 23.80 -5.07 -6.79
C SER A 23 22.80 -6.20 -6.98
N PRO A 24 22.56 -7.08 -5.99
CA PRO A 24 21.46 -8.03 -6.03
C PRO A 24 20.14 -7.33 -6.20
N ILE A 25 19.23 -7.90 -7.02
CA ILE A 25 17.88 -7.36 -7.25
C ILE A 25 16.82 -8.40 -6.90
N TYR A 26 15.77 -7.94 -6.23
CA TYR A 26 14.65 -8.73 -5.75
C TYR A 26 13.34 -8.07 -6.17
N PHE A 27 12.42 -8.84 -6.75
CA PHE A 27 11.07 -8.39 -7.09
C PHE A 27 10.12 -8.91 -6.01
N ALA A 28 9.63 -8.01 -5.17
CA ALA A 28 8.87 -8.36 -3.97
C ALA A 28 7.55 -9.08 -4.28
N ASP A 29 6.87 -8.69 -5.36
CA ASP A 29 5.63 -9.29 -5.84
C ASP A 29 5.79 -10.73 -6.35
N GLN A 30 7.01 -11.15 -6.69
CA GLN A 30 7.33 -12.51 -7.09
C GLN A 30 7.72 -13.39 -5.89
N ILE A 31 8.14 -12.77 -4.78
CA ILE A 31 8.63 -13.45 -3.58
C ILE A 31 7.55 -13.53 -2.51
N PHE A 32 6.76 -12.47 -2.33
CA PHE A 32 5.77 -12.38 -1.26
C PHE A 32 4.36 -12.14 -1.79
N ASP A 33 3.39 -12.92 -1.30
CA ASP A 33 1.96 -12.69 -1.48
C ASP A 33 1.31 -12.30 -0.15
N CYS A 34 0.77 -11.09 -0.10
CA CYS A 34 0.07 -10.56 1.06
C CYS A 34 -1.43 -10.80 0.89
N ARG A 35 -2.02 -11.75 1.60
CA ARG A 35 -3.45 -12.09 1.49
C ARG A 35 -4.24 -11.39 2.58
N LYS A 36 -5.10 -10.45 2.17
CA LYS A 36 -6.00 -9.75 3.09
C LYS A 36 -7.08 -10.71 3.57
N LYS A 37 -7.29 -10.75 4.88
CA LYS A 37 -8.41 -11.47 5.51
C LYS A 37 -9.63 -10.56 5.58
N ASN A 38 -10.81 -11.12 5.42
CA ASN A 38 -12.04 -10.38 5.62
C ASN A 38 -12.18 -9.98 7.09
N ASN A 39 -12.12 -8.68 7.34
CA ASN A 39 -12.43 -8.08 8.63
C ASN A 39 -13.20 -6.79 8.38
N ASN A 40 -14.20 -6.51 9.22
CA ASN A 40 -15.01 -5.27 9.14
C ASN A 40 -14.41 -4.15 10.00
N ALA A 41 -13.12 -4.21 10.32
CA ALA A 41 -12.47 -3.20 11.14
C ALA A 41 -12.15 -1.95 10.31
N LEU A 42 -12.52 -0.78 10.84
CA LEU A 42 -12.18 0.54 10.28
C LEU A 42 -10.85 1.09 10.85
N GLU A 43 -10.07 0.26 11.53
CA GLU A 43 -8.84 0.66 12.21
C GLU A 43 -7.60 -0.02 11.65
N TYR A 44 -7.75 -1.25 11.14
CA TYR A 44 -6.67 -2.02 10.54
C TYR A 44 -7.19 -3.09 9.59
N ASN A 45 -6.39 -3.42 8.61
CA ASN A 45 -6.52 -4.64 7.81
C ASN A 45 -5.74 -5.77 8.49
N VAL A 46 -6.15 -7.02 8.26
CA VAL A 46 -5.39 -8.21 8.68
C VAL A 46 -4.88 -8.93 7.44
N PHE A 47 -3.61 -9.28 7.46
CA PHE A 47 -2.96 -10.01 6.36
C PHE A 47 -2.30 -11.28 6.86
N ASP A 48 -2.41 -12.36 6.07
CA ASP A 48 -1.48 -13.47 6.10
C ASP A 48 -0.46 -13.26 4.97
N ILE A 49 0.81 -13.39 5.29
CA ILE A 49 1.91 -13.19 4.35
C ILE A 49 2.48 -14.55 3.99
N TYR A 50 2.60 -14.82 2.71
CA TYR A 50 3.19 -16.04 2.17
C TYR A 50 4.48 -15.70 1.44
N LYS A 51 5.50 -16.56 1.59
CA LYS A 51 6.78 -16.46 0.87
C LYS A 51 6.88 -17.60 -0.14
N SER A 52 7.33 -17.30 -1.36
CA SER A 52 7.55 -18.29 -2.41
C SER A 52 9.00 -18.80 -2.37
N ASN A 53 9.13 -20.13 -2.28
CA ASN A 53 10.37 -20.87 -2.51
C ASN A 53 10.10 -21.98 -3.55
N GLY A 54 9.33 -21.66 -4.60
CA GLY A 54 8.75 -22.63 -5.54
C GLY A 54 7.27 -22.87 -5.27
N GLU A 55 6.88 -23.04 -4.02
CA GLU A 55 5.51 -23.00 -3.52
C GLU A 55 5.36 -21.88 -2.49
N TYR A 56 4.12 -21.42 -2.26
CA TYR A 56 3.84 -20.39 -1.26
C TYR A 56 3.64 -21.00 0.11
N GLU A 57 4.56 -20.73 1.03
CA GLU A 57 4.48 -21.12 2.43
C GLU A 57 4.09 -19.94 3.32
N LEU A 58 3.36 -20.20 4.40
CA LEU A 58 2.97 -19.16 5.36
C LEU A 58 4.24 -18.62 6.05
N TYR A 59 4.50 -17.32 5.85
CA TYR A 59 5.66 -16.61 6.41
C TYR A 59 5.32 -15.83 7.68
N LEU A 60 4.20 -15.05 7.64
CA LEU A 60 3.66 -14.33 8.81
C LEU A 60 2.15 -14.49 8.84
N LYS A 61 1.61 -14.71 10.03
CA LYS A 61 0.17 -14.90 10.25
C LYS A 61 -0.44 -13.73 11.02
N ASP A 62 -1.67 -13.37 10.64
CA ASP A 62 -2.52 -12.40 11.37
C ASP A 62 -1.86 -11.01 11.58
N LEU A 63 -1.06 -10.55 10.62
CA LEU A 63 -0.45 -9.22 10.65
C LEU A 63 -1.53 -8.14 10.62
N ARG A 64 -1.65 -7.36 11.69
CA ARG A 64 -2.50 -6.16 11.75
C ARG A 64 -1.78 -4.99 11.13
N PHE A 65 -2.41 -4.35 10.13
CA PHE A 65 -1.80 -3.26 9.40
C PHE A 65 -2.76 -2.06 9.32
N PRO A 66 -2.46 -0.92 9.97
CA PRO A 66 -3.39 0.20 10.13
C PRO A 66 -3.49 1.13 8.92
N LEU A 67 -2.72 0.89 7.85
CA LEU A 67 -2.86 1.61 6.59
C LEU A 67 -3.93 0.92 5.74
N LEU A 68 -5.12 1.56 5.63
CA LEU A 68 -6.32 0.91 5.13
C LEU A 68 -6.47 0.92 3.60
N GLY A 69 -5.66 1.70 2.88
CA GLY A 69 -5.67 1.75 1.42
C GLY A 69 -5.41 0.37 0.80
N ASN A 70 -6.23 -0.07 -0.15
CA ASN A 70 -6.06 -1.38 -0.81
C ASN A 70 -4.71 -1.51 -1.52
N TYR A 71 -4.18 -0.40 -2.03
CA TYR A 71 -2.84 -0.33 -2.63
C TYR A 71 -1.71 -0.61 -1.64
N GLN A 72 -1.98 -0.55 -0.34
CA GLN A 72 -0.99 -0.86 0.70
C GLN A 72 -0.59 -2.34 0.72
N LYS A 73 -1.39 -3.24 0.13
CA LYS A 73 -1.00 -4.63 -0.09
C LYS A 73 0.32 -4.73 -0.86
N LYS A 74 0.50 -3.91 -1.92
CA LYS A 74 1.71 -3.88 -2.75
C LYS A 74 2.91 -3.32 -1.96
N ASN A 75 2.68 -2.24 -1.21
CA ASN A 75 3.70 -1.64 -0.36
C ASN A 75 4.14 -2.61 0.74
N LEU A 76 3.19 -3.36 1.32
CA LEU A 76 3.47 -4.35 2.36
C LEU A 76 4.40 -5.45 1.84
N ALA A 77 4.18 -5.99 0.63
CA ALA A 77 5.07 -6.98 0.02
C ALA A 77 6.51 -6.43 -0.11
N THR A 78 6.66 -5.18 -0.54
CA THR A 78 7.96 -4.50 -0.65
C THR A 78 8.65 -4.37 0.71
N ILE A 79 7.90 -3.95 1.73
CA ILE A 79 8.40 -3.79 3.10
C ILE A 79 8.86 -5.14 3.66
N ILE A 80 8.03 -6.18 3.52
CA ILE A 80 8.36 -7.52 4.03
C ILE A 80 9.60 -8.08 3.32
N CYS A 81 9.72 -7.90 2.00
CA CYS A 81 10.91 -8.32 1.25
C CYS A 81 12.18 -7.60 1.76
N ALA A 82 12.10 -6.30 1.99
CA ALA A 82 13.23 -5.54 2.52
C ALA A 82 13.61 -5.98 3.95
N LEU A 83 12.62 -6.21 4.81
CA LEU A 83 12.85 -6.69 6.19
C LEU A 83 13.42 -8.11 6.21
N ASP A 84 12.96 -9.01 5.33
CA ASP A 84 13.50 -10.36 5.21
C ASP A 84 14.98 -10.37 4.81
N LEU A 85 15.38 -9.51 3.87
CA LEU A 85 16.78 -9.36 3.45
C LEU A 85 17.68 -8.71 4.52
N LEU A 86 17.11 -7.91 5.40
CA LEU A 86 17.83 -7.24 6.48
C LEU A 86 17.81 -8.02 7.80
N ARG A 87 17.06 -9.11 7.85
CA ARG A 87 16.73 -9.85 9.07
C ARG A 87 17.96 -10.27 9.86
N ASP A 88 18.90 -10.94 9.19
CA ASP A 88 20.10 -11.47 9.83
C ASP A 88 21.08 -10.35 10.21
N LYS A 89 21.15 -9.29 9.42
CA LYS A 89 22.06 -8.16 9.66
C LYS A 89 21.68 -7.32 10.88
N PHE A 90 20.38 -7.24 11.19
CA PHE A 90 19.86 -6.37 12.24
C PHE A 90 19.08 -7.14 13.31
N ASP A 91 19.20 -8.47 13.37
CA ASP A 91 18.50 -9.34 14.34
C ASP A 91 16.99 -9.07 14.39
N ILE A 92 16.36 -8.89 13.21
CA ILE A 92 14.93 -8.59 13.10
C ILE A 92 14.14 -9.87 13.32
N THR A 93 13.41 -9.95 14.44
CA THR A 93 12.54 -11.08 14.75
C THR A 93 11.15 -10.92 14.12
N GLU A 94 10.38 -11.99 14.05
CA GLU A 94 8.97 -11.95 13.65
C GLU A 94 8.16 -10.98 14.52
N SER A 95 8.38 -11.00 15.83
CA SER A 95 7.73 -10.08 16.78
C SER A 95 8.02 -8.62 16.44
N HIS A 96 9.28 -8.28 16.08
CA HIS A 96 9.64 -6.93 15.66
C HIS A 96 8.87 -6.49 14.41
N ILE A 97 8.67 -7.38 13.43
CA ILE A 97 7.91 -7.10 12.21
C ILE A 97 6.43 -6.89 12.54
N LEU A 98 5.81 -7.82 13.27
CA LEU A 98 4.39 -7.76 13.63
C LEU A 98 4.08 -6.52 14.47
N GLU A 99 4.88 -6.23 15.49
CA GLU A 99 4.69 -5.08 16.36
C GLU A 99 4.96 -3.74 15.64
N GLY A 100 6.06 -3.64 14.92
CA GLY A 100 6.46 -2.45 14.18
C GLY A 100 5.42 -2.05 13.12
N LEU A 101 4.95 -3.00 12.33
CA LEU A 101 3.96 -2.75 11.29
C LEU A 101 2.56 -2.48 11.86
N SER A 102 2.17 -3.14 12.95
CA SER A 102 0.88 -2.86 13.61
C SER A 102 0.82 -1.47 14.24
N LYS A 103 1.97 -0.89 14.56
CA LYS A 103 2.12 0.44 15.16
C LYS A 103 2.69 1.48 14.19
N VAL A 104 2.73 1.20 12.87
CA VAL A 104 3.39 2.10 11.90
C VAL A 104 2.87 3.53 11.97
N VAL A 105 1.57 3.74 12.10
CA VAL A 105 0.98 5.08 12.20
C VAL A 105 1.41 5.79 13.49
N SER A 106 1.31 5.13 14.65
CA SER A 106 1.71 5.72 15.94
C SER A 106 3.22 5.98 16.05
N ASN A 107 4.03 5.10 15.45
CA ASN A 107 5.49 5.22 15.49
C ASN A 107 6.03 6.30 14.55
N THR A 108 5.36 6.57 13.43
CA THR A 108 5.88 7.44 12.35
C THR A 108 5.06 8.71 12.14
N GLY A 109 3.82 8.78 12.64
CA GLY A 109 2.88 9.85 12.32
C GLY A 109 2.39 9.83 10.86
N LEU A 110 2.56 8.72 10.13
CA LEU A 110 2.13 8.61 8.72
C LEU A 110 0.61 8.73 8.62
N MET A 111 0.15 9.72 7.87
CA MET A 111 -1.27 10.03 7.67
C MET A 111 -1.66 9.97 6.18
N GLY A 112 -2.99 10.01 5.91
CA GLY A 112 -3.52 10.16 4.55
C GLY A 112 -3.29 8.93 3.66
N ARG A 113 -3.47 7.73 4.20
CA ARG A 113 -3.44 6.47 3.43
C ARG A 113 -4.75 5.71 3.61
N TRP A 114 -5.84 6.24 3.02
CA TRP A 114 -7.21 5.84 3.28
C TRP A 114 -7.52 5.90 4.78
N GLN A 115 -7.12 7.01 5.39
CA GLN A 115 -7.22 7.21 6.82
C GLN A 115 -8.65 7.58 7.23
N VAL A 116 -9.27 6.77 8.08
CA VAL A 116 -10.56 7.10 8.69
C VAL A 116 -10.32 8.17 9.77
N ILE A 117 -10.74 9.42 9.50
CA ILE A 117 -10.62 10.55 10.43
C ILE A 117 -11.86 10.75 11.28
N ASN A 118 -13.02 10.26 10.81
CA ASN A 118 -14.26 10.24 11.58
C ASN A 118 -15.12 9.04 11.14
N LYS A 119 -15.86 8.44 12.09
CA LYS A 119 -16.67 7.24 11.84
C LYS A 119 -18.15 7.58 11.53
N LYS A 120 -18.68 8.69 12.06
CA LYS A 120 -20.07 9.11 11.90
C LYS A 120 -20.18 10.65 11.86
N PRO A 121 -20.40 11.29 10.69
CA PRO A 121 -20.36 10.66 9.35
C PRO A 121 -18.97 10.05 9.06
N LEU A 122 -18.94 9.05 8.18
CA LEU A 122 -17.66 8.49 7.74
C LEU A 122 -16.88 9.56 6.98
N ALA A 123 -15.69 9.89 7.46
CA ALA A 123 -14.76 10.80 6.78
C ALA A 123 -13.40 10.13 6.63
N ILE A 124 -12.88 10.16 5.40
CA ILE A 124 -11.65 9.50 5.00
C ILE A 124 -10.71 10.54 4.39
N ALA A 125 -9.44 10.49 4.75
CA ALA A 125 -8.40 11.28 4.12
C ALA A 125 -7.42 10.37 3.35
N ASP A 126 -7.10 10.76 2.11
CA ASP A 126 -6.06 10.14 1.31
C ASP A 126 -5.21 11.21 0.63
N THR A 127 -3.94 10.93 0.43
CA THR A 127 -2.99 11.85 -0.22
C THR A 127 -2.72 11.49 -1.68
N GLY A 128 -3.56 10.67 -2.30
CA GLY A 128 -3.52 10.39 -3.73
C GLY A 128 -3.64 11.70 -4.53
N HIS A 129 -2.61 12.05 -5.31
CA HIS A 129 -2.50 13.35 -5.99
C HIS A 129 -2.03 13.22 -7.45
N ASN A 130 -1.99 12.01 -7.97
CA ASN A 130 -1.65 11.71 -9.37
C ASN A 130 -2.65 10.69 -9.94
N VAL A 131 -2.60 10.47 -11.24
CA VAL A 131 -3.50 9.56 -11.96
C VAL A 131 -3.58 8.18 -11.30
N ALA A 132 -2.44 7.59 -10.96
CA ALA A 132 -2.39 6.27 -10.33
C ALA A 132 -3.04 6.28 -8.94
N GLY A 133 -2.74 7.29 -8.11
CA GLY A 133 -3.32 7.44 -6.77
C GLY A 133 -4.84 7.67 -6.81
N ILE A 134 -5.34 8.54 -7.69
CA ILE A 134 -6.77 8.78 -7.86
C ILE A 134 -7.50 7.51 -8.35
N ASN A 135 -6.91 6.74 -9.24
CA ASN A 135 -7.48 5.47 -9.68
C ASN A 135 -7.60 4.47 -8.52
N GLU A 136 -6.59 4.39 -7.62
CA GLU A 136 -6.68 3.53 -6.42
C GLU A 136 -7.75 4.03 -5.44
N VAL A 137 -7.87 5.35 -5.25
CA VAL A 137 -8.96 5.96 -4.45
C VAL A 137 -10.32 5.59 -5.04
N ASN A 138 -10.51 5.74 -6.36
CA ASN A 138 -11.78 5.40 -7.03
C ASN A 138 -12.13 3.92 -6.90
N ARG A 139 -11.15 3.01 -7.04
CA ARG A 139 -11.39 1.57 -6.83
C ARG A 139 -11.89 1.29 -5.43
N GLN A 140 -11.28 1.91 -4.43
CA GLN A 140 -11.67 1.69 -3.05
C GLN A 140 -13.00 2.37 -2.70
N LEU A 141 -13.33 3.51 -3.31
CA LEU A 141 -14.63 4.13 -3.21
C LEU A 141 -15.73 3.22 -3.77
N ALA A 142 -15.49 2.54 -4.90
CA ALA A 142 -16.45 1.60 -5.48
C ALA A 142 -16.75 0.37 -4.57
N GLU A 143 -15.83 0.05 -3.65
CA GLU A 143 -16.01 -1.01 -2.64
C GLU A 143 -16.57 -0.49 -1.31
N THR A 144 -16.77 0.84 -1.19
CA THR A 144 -17.21 1.49 0.06
C THR A 144 -18.69 1.84 -0.03
N GLU A 145 -19.49 1.37 0.93
CA GLU A 145 -20.91 1.73 0.99
C GLU A 145 -21.12 3.16 1.49
N TYR A 146 -21.82 3.99 0.73
CA TYR A 146 -22.25 5.33 1.11
C TYR A 146 -23.60 5.69 0.48
N LYS A 147 -24.34 6.59 1.13
CA LYS A 147 -25.60 7.14 0.57
C LYS A 147 -25.34 8.37 -0.30
N LYS A 148 -24.38 9.18 0.09
CA LYS A 148 -23.98 10.43 -0.55
C LYS A 148 -22.48 10.60 -0.40
N LEU A 149 -21.79 10.93 -1.48
CA LEU A 149 -20.37 11.18 -1.51
C LEU A 149 -20.11 12.68 -1.54
N HIS A 150 -19.39 13.19 -0.53
CA HIS A 150 -18.82 14.53 -0.51
C HIS A 150 -17.33 14.41 -0.74
N PHE A 151 -16.80 15.10 -1.71
CA PHE A 151 -15.40 15.02 -2.11
C PHE A 151 -14.74 16.38 -1.93
N VAL A 152 -13.75 16.46 -1.04
CA VAL A 152 -12.92 17.67 -0.85
C VAL A 152 -11.59 17.40 -1.52
N LEU A 153 -11.22 18.21 -2.52
CA LEU A 153 -10.00 18.04 -3.28
C LEU A 153 -9.08 19.26 -3.12
N SER A 154 -7.81 18.99 -2.85
CA SER A 154 -6.75 19.97 -2.94
C SER A 154 -5.60 19.39 -3.74
N VAL A 155 -5.11 20.12 -4.74
CA VAL A 155 -3.96 19.72 -5.55
C VAL A 155 -2.97 20.86 -5.64
N VAL A 156 -1.69 20.52 -5.80
CA VAL A 156 -0.63 21.51 -6.05
C VAL A 156 -0.54 21.85 -7.55
N ASN A 157 -0.09 23.06 -7.87
CA ASN A 157 -0.10 23.61 -9.24
C ASN A 157 0.87 22.91 -10.21
N ASP A 158 1.69 21.97 -9.75
CA ASP A 158 2.68 21.24 -10.56
C ASP A 158 2.12 19.97 -11.21
N LYS A 159 0.81 19.69 -11.05
CA LYS A 159 0.14 18.49 -11.58
C LYS A 159 -0.74 18.83 -12.79
N ASP A 160 -0.92 17.83 -13.65
CA ASP A 160 -1.93 17.88 -14.71
C ASP A 160 -3.33 17.74 -14.10
N ILE A 161 -3.87 18.87 -13.68
CA ILE A 161 -5.15 18.93 -12.95
C ILE A 161 -6.29 18.47 -13.84
N ASP A 162 -6.27 18.78 -15.13
CA ASP A 162 -7.36 18.45 -16.05
C ASP A 162 -7.57 16.92 -16.14
N VAL A 163 -6.47 16.16 -16.22
CA VAL A 163 -6.53 14.69 -16.23
C VAL A 163 -7.05 14.16 -14.89
N ILE A 164 -6.63 14.74 -13.78
CA ILE A 164 -7.11 14.33 -12.44
C ILE A 164 -8.62 14.60 -12.32
N LEU A 165 -9.10 15.77 -12.70
CA LEU A 165 -10.52 16.14 -12.61
C LEU A 165 -11.41 15.22 -13.46
N GLN A 166 -10.95 14.74 -14.61
CA GLN A 166 -11.69 13.81 -15.46
C GLN A 166 -11.87 12.42 -14.83
N LEU A 167 -11.00 12.05 -13.88
CA LEU A 167 -11.05 10.76 -13.19
C LEU A 167 -11.96 10.78 -11.96
N LEU A 168 -12.39 11.96 -11.49
CA LEU A 168 -13.17 12.06 -10.25
C LEU A 168 -14.59 11.48 -10.41
N PRO A 169 -15.18 10.90 -9.34
CA PRO A 169 -16.53 10.34 -9.36
C PRO A 169 -17.57 11.40 -9.73
N LYS A 170 -18.34 11.19 -10.80
CA LYS A 170 -19.30 12.18 -11.31
C LYS A 170 -20.49 12.44 -10.40
N GLU A 171 -20.81 11.47 -9.53
CA GLU A 171 -21.92 11.49 -8.58
C GLU A 171 -21.60 12.23 -7.27
N ALA A 172 -20.37 12.66 -7.08
CA ALA A 172 -19.95 13.32 -5.85
C ALA A 172 -20.34 14.80 -5.82
N GLU A 173 -20.58 15.35 -4.63
CA GLU A 173 -20.59 16.79 -4.38
C GLU A 173 -19.15 17.24 -4.06
N TYR A 174 -18.68 18.27 -4.76
CA TYR A 174 -17.29 18.74 -4.70
C TYR A 174 -17.15 20.03 -3.90
N TYR A 175 -16.04 20.11 -3.14
CA TYR A 175 -15.67 21.28 -2.33
C TYR A 175 -14.18 21.58 -2.46
#